data_5def499a80d5af52dfdbb670a3d6b8e0
#
_entry.id   5def499a80d5af52dfdbb670a3d6b8e0
#
_cell.length_a   1.000
_cell.length_b   1.000
_cell.length_c   1.000
_cell.angle_alpha   90.00
_cell.angle_beta   90.00
_cell.angle_gamma   90.00
#
_symmetry.space_group_name_H-M   'P 1'
#
loop_
_entity.id
_entity.type
_entity.pdbx_description
1 polymer ?
#
loop_
_entity_poly.entity_id
_entity_poly.type
_entity_poly.pdbx_seq_one_letter_code
_entity_poly.pdbx_strand_id
1 'polypeptide(L)'
;MARQKDPWMGRVVAGRYQVTGTLGQGGMGTVYEAEQLGLGRVVALKVLHPHVAQTPGAAARFQREGPLMARLKHPGAVQVFDHGQEGGDFYLAMERVEGFPLNELLDSYGLLEVKTAVELAARVLEVLDAAHGVGLVHRDLKPSNVMMVGDVSAPRVKVLDFGLAALVHEEKSSRLTEKGQVLGTPAYMSPESCRGEPVDARADLYSVGCLLHELLVGRPPFGDSPEVEVMSGHLYRPPPPVRLLMPERGIPESVETLVLASLAKAKTQRPASARELAARLREALAPPERIASIASGPGEPASVSVSRPVAVIELDGAALAHGVSTALAVAGYQVVPRREQDSLEGMGALVVVPRGTHALEEALALASTLAQRPHAPPVLLCGGGEDFTVVSRAIAGGVYDYVPLPLDPTDLTRKVSRALRSRR
;
A
#
# COMPACT_ATOMS: atom_id res chain seq x y z
N MET A 1 -18.42 -32.14 -25.89
CA MET A 1 -18.14 -32.64 -24.54
C MET A 1 -19.33 -32.28 -23.66
N ALA A 2 -19.99 -33.26 -23.04
CA ALA A 2 -21.08 -32.99 -22.10
C ALA A 2 -20.55 -32.20 -20.89
N ARG A 3 -21.11 -31.03 -20.59
CA ARG A 3 -20.81 -30.30 -19.37
C ARG A 3 -21.12 -31.23 -18.18
N GLN A 4 -20.10 -31.60 -17.44
CA GLN A 4 -20.27 -32.36 -16.21
C GLN A 4 -21.18 -31.55 -15.31
N LYS A 5 -22.33 -32.11 -14.95
CA LYS A 5 -23.31 -31.41 -14.09
C LYS A 5 -22.64 -31.13 -12.74
N ASP A 6 -22.65 -29.87 -12.32
CA ASP A 6 -22.13 -29.49 -11.00
C ASP A 6 -22.86 -30.31 -9.92
N PRO A 7 -22.14 -31.07 -9.08
CA PRO A 7 -22.74 -31.99 -8.11
C PRO A 7 -23.53 -31.27 -7.00
N TRP A 8 -23.38 -29.96 -6.86
CA TRP A 8 -24.06 -29.16 -5.84
C TRP A 8 -25.38 -28.57 -6.34
N MET A 9 -25.60 -28.47 -7.64
CA MET A 9 -26.82 -27.88 -8.21
C MET A 9 -28.08 -28.67 -7.83
N GLY A 10 -29.06 -27.96 -7.23
CA GLY A 10 -30.31 -28.53 -6.74
C GLY A 10 -30.19 -29.30 -5.42
N ARG A 11 -29.00 -29.44 -4.85
CA ARG A 11 -28.78 -30.10 -3.56
C ARG A 11 -29.23 -29.20 -2.41
N VAL A 12 -29.75 -29.84 -1.34
CA VAL A 12 -30.04 -29.18 -0.07
C VAL A 12 -28.88 -29.43 0.89
N VAL A 13 -28.20 -28.40 1.29
CA VAL A 13 -27.04 -28.44 2.19
C VAL A 13 -27.48 -28.21 3.62
N ALA A 14 -27.02 -29.06 4.54
CA ALA A 14 -27.36 -29.05 5.96
C ALA A 14 -28.90 -29.07 6.24
N GLY A 15 -29.70 -29.59 5.30
CA GLY A 15 -31.14 -29.57 5.38
C GLY A 15 -31.78 -28.16 5.35
N ARG A 16 -31.02 -27.14 5.04
CA ARG A 16 -31.42 -25.71 5.16
C ARG A 16 -31.16 -24.84 3.94
N TYR A 17 -30.22 -25.20 3.08
CA TYR A 17 -29.82 -24.34 1.97
C TYR A 17 -29.97 -25.08 0.65
N GLN A 18 -30.98 -24.73 -0.15
CA GLN A 18 -31.18 -25.30 -1.48
C GLN A 18 -30.37 -24.53 -2.51
N VAL A 19 -29.39 -25.16 -3.13
CA VAL A 19 -28.54 -24.56 -4.17
C VAL A 19 -29.34 -24.33 -5.45
N THR A 20 -29.41 -23.07 -5.88
CA THR A 20 -30.21 -22.61 -7.04
C THR A 20 -29.35 -22.18 -8.22
N GLY A 21 -28.10 -21.71 -7.98
CA GLY A 21 -27.20 -21.20 -9.01
C GLY A 21 -25.76 -21.17 -8.57
N THR A 22 -24.85 -20.85 -9.48
CA THR A 22 -23.43 -20.62 -9.20
C THR A 22 -23.17 -19.12 -9.32
N LEU A 23 -22.61 -18.50 -8.27
CA LEU A 23 -22.20 -17.09 -8.26
C LEU A 23 -20.75 -16.91 -8.70
N GLY A 24 -19.86 -17.84 -8.35
CA GLY A 24 -18.46 -17.77 -8.74
C GLY A 24 -17.66 -18.98 -8.27
N GLN A 25 -16.45 -19.12 -8.84
CA GLN A 25 -15.52 -20.17 -8.47
C GLN A 25 -14.14 -19.55 -8.24
N GLY A 26 -13.49 -19.93 -7.14
CA GLY A 26 -12.14 -19.48 -6.77
C GLY A 26 -11.25 -20.63 -6.32
N GLY A 27 -10.00 -20.34 -5.99
CA GLY A 27 -9.02 -21.35 -5.58
C GLY A 27 -9.37 -22.12 -4.30
N MET A 28 -10.14 -21.52 -3.40
CA MET A 28 -10.50 -22.11 -2.11
C MET A 28 -11.86 -22.81 -2.14
N GLY A 29 -12.72 -22.52 -3.12
CA GLY A 29 -14.08 -23.07 -3.15
C GLY A 29 -14.94 -22.46 -4.23
N THR A 30 -16.18 -22.93 -4.30
CA THR A 30 -17.21 -22.42 -5.18
C THR A 30 -18.28 -21.72 -4.35
N VAL A 31 -18.72 -20.55 -4.82
CA VAL A 31 -19.80 -19.78 -4.21
C VAL A 31 -21.08 -20.02 -5.01
N TYR A 32 -22.08 -20.52 -4.35
CA TYR A 32 -23.39 -20.79 -4.91
C TYR A 32 -24.40 -19.76 -4.45
N GLU A 33 -25.39 -19.51 -5.27
CA GLU A 33 -26.66 -18.94 -4.83
C GLU A 33 -27.49 -20.07 -4.22
N ALA A 34 -28.06 -19.82 -3.05
CA ALA A 34 -28.92 -20.80 -2.40
C ALA A 34 -30.09 -20.10 -1.71
N GLU A 35 -31.22 -20.78 -1.66
CA GLU A 35 -32.38 -20.37 -0.88
C GLU A 35 -32.33 -21.01 0.51
N GLN A 36 -32.40 -20.18 1.55
CA GLN A 36 -32.53 -20.67 2.92
C GLN A 36 -33.98 -21.12 3.16
N LEU A 37 -34.16 -22.43 3.22
CA LEU A 37 -35.46 -23.05 3.43
C LEU A 37 -36.08 -22.60 4.78
N GLY A 38 -37.39 -22.38 4.78
CA GLY A 38 -38.14 -21.92 5.95
C GLY A 38 -38.09 -20.40 6.18
N LEU A 39 -37.09 -19.68 5.63
CA LEU A 39 -37.05 -18.22 5.67
C LEU A 39 -37.30 -17.58 4.29
N GLY A 40 -37.15 -18.33 3.20
CA GLY A 40 -37.38 -17.85 1.84
C GLY A 40 -36.35 -16.77 1.39
N ARG A 41 -35.23 -16.65 2.07
CA ARG A 41 -34.20 -15.66 1.69
C ARG A 41 -33.11 -16.28 0.84
N VAL A 42 -32.60 -15.49 -0.11
CA VAL A 42 -31.45 -15.87 -0.91
C VAL A 42 -30.15 -15.55 -0.15
N VAL A 43 -29.23 -16.50 -0.15
CA VAL A 43 -27.91 -16.40 0.48
C VAL A 43 -26.80 -16.78 -0.50
N ALA A 44 -25.59 -16.35 -0.23
CA ALA A 44 -24.38 -16.89 -0.85
C ALA A 44 -23.90 -18.07 0.01
N LEU A 45 -23.75 -19.24 -0.61
CA LEU A 45 -23.27 -20.46 0.03
C LEU A 45 -21.89 -20.81 -0.54
N LYS A 46 -20.84 -20.55 0.22
CA LYS A 46 -19.48 -20.92 -0.15
C LYS A 46 -19.19 -22.34 0.32
N VAL A 47 -18.87 -23.21 -0.64
CA VAL A 47 -18.45 -24.59 -0.37
C VAL A 47 -16.96 -24.69 -0.67
N LEU A 48 -16.19 -25.10 0.33
CA LEU A 48 -14.72 -25.20 0.19
C LEU A 48 -14.36 -26.45 -0.61
N HIS A 49 -13.33 -26.31 -1.46
CA HIS A 49 -12.85 -27.45 -2.24
C HIS A 49 -12.29 -28.56 -1.34
N PRO A 50 -12.42 -29.85 -1.73
CA PRO A 50 -11.94 -30.99 -0.93
C PRO A 50 -10.48 -30.89 -0.53
N HIS A 51 -9.60 -30.36 -1.38
CA HIS A 51 -8.18 -30.19 -1.06
C HIS A 51 -7.95 -29.21 0.10
N VAL A 52 -8.81 -28.19 0.27
CA VAL A 52 -8.78 -27.27 1.42
C VAL A 52 -9.24 -27.99 2.69
N ALA A 53 -10.34 -28.74 2.58
CA ALA A 53 -10.89 -29.50 3.71
C ALA A 53 -9.92 -30.59 4.21
N GLN A 54 -9.13 -31.16 3.33
CA GLN A 54 -8.14 -32.21 3.62
C GLN A 54 -6.80 -31.66 4.13
N THR A 55 -6.58 -30.34 4.12
CA THR A 55 -5.35 -29.75 4.69
C THR A 55 -5.25 -30.08 6.18
N PRO A 56 -4.08 -30.55 6.67
CA PRO A 56 -3.90 -30.85 8.08
C PRO A 56 -4.35 -29.70 8.99
N GLY A 57 -5.16 -29.98 9.98
CA GLY A 57 -5.71 -28.98 10.90
C GLY A 57 -6.79 -28.04 10.35
N ALA A 58 -7.22 -28.18 9.09
CA ALA A 58 -8.25 -27.33 8.48
C ALA A 58 -9.57 -27.34 9.27
N ALA A 59 -10.02 -28.51 9.73
CA ALA A 59 -11.23 -28.66 10.52
C ALA A 59 -11.14 -27.88 11.85
N ALA A 60 -10.05 -27.99 12.57
CA ALA A 60 -9.85 -27.27 13.84
C ALA A 60 -9.82 -25.75 13.60
N ARG A 61 -9.14 -25.31 12.53
CA ARG A 61 -9.10 -23.88 12.15
C ARG A 61 -10.49 -23.38 11.74
N PHE A 62 -11.24 -24.15 10.94
CA PHE A 62 -12.60 -23.79 10.54
C PHE A 62 -13.53 -23.64 11.74
N GLN A 63 -13.44 -24.56 12.70
CA GLN A 63 -14.20 -24.46 13.96
C GLN A 63 -13.80 -23.27 14.83
N ARG A 64 -12.57 -22.82 14.76
CA ARG A 64 -12.07 -21.63 15.49
C ARG A 64 -12.47 -20.33 14.81
N GLU A 65 -12.28 -20.23 13.49
CA GLU A 65 -12.52 -19.00 12.72
C GLU A 65 -14.01 -18.74 12.43
N GLY A 66 -14.81 -19.79 12.21
CA GLY A 66 -16.23 -19.68 11.90
C GLY A 66 -17.04 -18.85 12.91
N PRO A 67 -16.94 -19.11 14.23
CA PRO A 67 -17.59 -18.29 15.24
C PRO A 67 -17.11 -16.83 15.26
N LEU A 68 -15.85 -16.56 14.94
CA LEU A 68 -15.32 -15.18 14.86
C LEU A 68 -15.92 -14.44 13.65
N MET A 69 -16.03 -15.11 12.49
CA MET A 69 -16.69 -14.56 11.31
C MET A 69 -18.16 -14.22 11.60
N ALA A 70 -18.87 -15.10 12.31
CA ALA A 70 -20.27 -14.87 12.66
C ALA A 70 -20.47 -13.73 13.69
N ARG A 71 -19.46 -13.43 14.50
CA ARG A 71 -19.45 -12.31 15.46
C ARG A 71 -19.15 -10.97 14.82
N LEU A 72 -18.49 -10.95 13.66
CA LEU A 72 -18.16 -9.70 12.98
C LEU A 72 -19.45 -9.02 12.51
N LYS A 73 -19.77 -7.88 13.13
CA LYS A 73 -20.92 -7.04 12.81
C LYS A 73 -20.45 -5.67 12.38
N HIS A 74 -20.36 -5.47 11.08
CA HIS A 74 -20.03 -4.17 10.50
C HIS A 74 -20.78 -4.03 9.15
N PRO A 75 -21.33 -2.86 8.81
CA PRO A 75 -22.08 -2.70 7.55
C PRO A 75 -21.24 -2.97 6.31
N GLY A 76 -19.93 -2.75 6.37
CA GLY A 76 -18.96 -3.04 5.31
C GLY A 76 -18.35 -4.45 5.35
N ALA A 77 -18.70 -5.31 6.30
CA ALA A 77 -18.32 -6.72 6.29
C ALA A 77 -19.48 -7.59 5.74
N VAL A 78 -19.14 -8.64 5.02
CA VAL A 78 -20.13 -9.65 4.66
C VAL A 78 -20.59 -10.37 5.94
N GLN A 79 -21.90 -10.44 6.14
CA GLN A 79 -22.46 -11.12 7.30
C GLN A 79 -22.48 -12.62 7.08
N VAL A 80 -21.80 -13.39 7.92
CA VAL A 80 -21.89 -14.84 7.98
C VAL A 80 -23.11 -15.23 8.84
N PHE A 81 -24.01 -16.03 8.28
CA PHE A 81 -25.23 -16.49 8.95
C PHE A 81 -25.04 -17.84 9.61
N ASP A 82 -24.25 -18.71 8.96
CA ASP A 82 -24.07 -20.09 9.37
C ASP A 82 -22.80 -20.69 8.77
N HIS A 83 -22.25 -21.69 9.42
CA HIS A 83 -21.12 -22.47 8.96
C HIS A 83 -21.21 -23.90 9.44
N GLY A 84 -20.67 -24.82 8.68
CA GLY A 84 -20.72 -26.23 9.07
C GLY A 84 -19.96 -27.13 8.13
N GLN A 85 -20.15 -28.43 8.34
CA GLN A 85 -19.59 -29.47 7.51
C GLN A 85 -20.70 -30.46 7.12
N GLU A 86 -20.72 -30.86 5.83
CA GLU A 86 -21.62 -31.86 5.31
C GLU A 86 -20.90 -32.78 4.32
N GLY A 87 -20.99 -34.08 4.54
CA GLY A 87 -20.36 -35.08 3.65
C GLY A 87 -18.83 -34.95 3.54
N GLY A 88 -18.18 -34.29 4.51
CA GLY A 88 -16.75 -34.00 4.49
C GLY A 88 -16.39 -32.61 3.96
N ASP A 89 -17.32 -31.91 3.30
CA ASP A 89 -17.10 -30.58 2.73
C ASP A 89 -17.49 -29.50 3.74
N PHE A 90 -16.69 -28.43 3.85
CA PHE A 90 -17.02 -27.26 4.66
C PHE A 90 -17.85 -26.27 3.86
N TYR A 91 -18.86 -25.68 4.53
CA TYR A 91 -19.68 -24.61 3.94
C TYR A 91 -19.78 -23.39 4.85
N LEU A 92 -19.94 -22.21 4.23
CA LEU A 92 -20.35 -20.99 4.87
C LEU A 92 -21.57 -20.43 4.15
N ALA A 93 -22.65 -20.17 4.90
CA ALA A 93 -23.81 -19.43 4.41
C ALA A 93 -23.69 -17.97 4.84
N MET A 94 -23.75 -17.06 3.89
CA MET A 94 -23.49 -15.64 4.12
C MET A 94 -24.42 -14.74 3.31
N GLU A 95 -24.41 -13.47 3.61
CA GLU A 95 -25.09 -12.42 2.87
C GLU A 95 -24.75 -12.50 1.38
N ARG A 96 -25.78 -12.51 0.52
CA ARG A 96 -25.60 -12.31 -0.91
C ARG A 96 -25.43 -10.82 -1.17
N VAL A 97 -24.24 -10.43 -1.58
CA VAL A 97 -23.91 -9.03 -1.87
C VAL A 97 -24.26 -8.72 -3.32
N GLU A 98 -25.09 -7.68 -3.53
CA GLU A 98 -25.37 -7.13 -4.86
C GLU A 98 -24.39 -5.99 -5.16
N GLY A 99 -23.51 -6.21 -6.12
CA GLY A 99 -22.42 -5.31 -6.47
C GLY A 99 -21.44 -5.99 -7.39
N PHE A 100 -20.29 -5.38 -7.57
CA PHE A 100 -19.19 -5.90 -8.39
C PHE A 100 -17.87 -5.79 -7.62
N PRO A 101 -16.93 -6.70 -7.85
CA PRO A 101 -15.64 -6.68 -7.17
C PRO A 101 -14.79 -5.50 -7.64
N LEU A 102 -13.94 -4.98 -6.76
CA LEU A 102 -13.13 -3.78 -7.00
C LEU A 102 -12.15 -3.93 -8.18
N ASN A 103 -11.65 -5.14 -8.45
CA ASN A 103 -10.83 -5.38 -9.64
C ASN A 103 -11.59 -5.13 -10.94
N GLU A 104 -12.89 -5.49 -11.03
CA GLU A 104 -13.71 -5.20 -12.21
C GLU A 104 -13.93 -3.68 -12.40
N LEU A 105 -13.98 -2.92 -11.28
CA LEU A 105 -14.02 -1.47 -11.36
C LEU A 105 -12.74 -0.92 -11.98
N LEU A 106 -11.57 -1.38 -11.50
CA LEU A 106 -10.26 -0.94 -12.01
C LEU A 106 -10.09 -1.30 -13.50
N ASP A 107 -10.51 -2.51 -13.89
CA ASP A 107 -10.46 -2.97 -15.28
C ASP A 107 -11.36 -2.15 -16.21
N SER A 108 -12.53 -1.71 -15.70
CA SER A 108 -13.55 -1.03 -16.51
C SER A 108 -13.38 0.49 -16.59
N TYR A 109 -12.99 1.11 -15.48
CA TYR A 109 -12.94 2.58 -15.33
C TYR A 109 -11.51 3.12 -15.23
N GLY A 110 -10.51 2.24 -15.11
CA GLY A 110 -9.12 2.63 -14.91
C GLY A 110 -8.88 3.26 -13.53
N LEU A 111 -8.03 4.28 -13.50
CA LEU A 111 -7.61 4.92 -12.25
C LEU A 111 -8.72 5.78 -11.64
N LEU A 112 -9.00 5.56 -10.37
CA LEU A 112 -9.93 6.37 -9.58
C LEU A 112 -9.29 7.71 -9.21
N GLU A 113 -10.10 8.74 -8.96
CA GLU A 113 -9.61 9.97 -8.33
C GLU A 113 -8.90 9.66 -7.00
N VAL A 114 -7.82 10.41 -6.71
CA VAL A 114 -7.02 10.21 -5.49
C VAL A 114 -7.88 10.22 -4.23
N LYS A 115 -8.83 11.16 -4.16
CA LYS A 115 -9.78 11.26 -3.03
C LYS A 115 -10.63 10.00 -2.89
N THR A 116 -11.15 9.48 -4.00
CA THR A 116 -11.98 8.26 -4.03
C THR A 116 -11.16 7.04 -3.63
N ALA A 117 -9.94 6.90 -4.16
CA ALA A 117 -9.02 5.81 -3.83
C ALA A 117 -8.69 5.77 -2.32
N VAL A 118 -8.38 6.92 -1.74
CA VAL A 118 -8.06 7.05 -0.31
C VAL A 118 -9.29 6.76 0.56
N GLU A 119 -10.47 7.29 0.20
CA GLU A 119 -11.71 7.02 0.95
C GLU A 119 -12.11 5.55 0.89
N LEU A 120 -11.93 4.88 -0.27
CA LEU A 120 -12.13 3.43 -0.39
C LEU A 120 -11.23 2.65 0.56
N ALA A 121 -9.93 2.96 0.57
CA ALA A 121 -8.98 2.32 1.46
C ALA A 121 -9.33 2.58 2.94
N ALA A 122 -9.76 3.80 3.29
CA ALA A 122 -10.20 4.14 4.63
C ALA A 122 -11.43 3.33 5.06
N ARG A 123 -12.42 3.13 4.16
CA ARG A 123 -13.59 2.29 4.45
C ARG A 123 -13.22 0.82 4.62
N VAL A 124 -12.30 0.29 3.82
CA VAL A 124 -11.77 -1.07 4.03
C VAL A 124 -11.11 -1.19 5.39
N LEU A 125 -10.32 -0.19 5.79
CA LEU A 125 -9.67 -0.16 7.10
C LEU A 125 -10.66 -0.12 8.28
N GLU A 126 -11.81 0.56 8.16
CA GLU A 126 -12.87 0.54 9.18
C GLU A 126 -13.43 -0.87 9.37
N VAL A 127 -13.62 -1.60 8.29
CA VAL A 127 -14.07 -3.00 8.33
C VAL A 127 -13.01 -3.88 9.01
N LEU A 128 -11.74 -3.69 8.64
CA LEU A 128 -10.62 -4.41 9.26
C LEU A 128 -10.48 -4.09 10.76
N ASP A 129 -10.67 -2.83 11.17
CA ASP A 129 -10.65 -2.46 12.60
C ASP A 129 -11.70 -3.23 13.40
N ALA A 130 -12.92 -3.35 12.86
CA ALA A 130 -13.99 -4.14 13.48
C ALA A 130 -13.64 -5.64 13.54
N ALA A 131 -13.03 -6.19 12.49
CA ALA A 131 -12.58 -7.59 12.44
C ALA A 131 -11.46 -7.86 13.44
N HIS A 132 -10.45 -6.98 13.48
CA HIS A 132 -9.33 -7.07 14.42
C HIS A 132 -9.81 -6.98 15.88
N GLY A 133 -10.86 -6.17 16.13
CA GLY A 133 -11.48 -6.04 17.45
C GLY A 133 -12.11 -7.33 17.97
N VAL A 134 -12.53 -8.25 17.11
CA VAL A 134 -13.03 -9.58 17.48
C VAL A 134 -11.96 -10.69 17.36
N GLY A 135 -10.71 -10.32 17.07
CA GLY A 135 -9.59 -11.25 16.93
C GLY A 135 -9.50 -11.93 15.56
N LEU A 136 -10.18 -11.40 14.55
CA LEU A 136 -10.21 -11.96 13.20
C LEU A 136 -9.27 -11.15 12.27
N VAL A 137 -8.28 -11.82 11.66
CA VAL A 137 -7.36 -11.26 10.68
C VAL A 137 -7.76 -11.77 9.28
N HIS A 138 -7.79 -10.89 8.29
CA HIS A 138 -8.27 -11.23 6.93
C HIS A 138 -7.31 -12.17 6.19
N ARG A 139 -6.02 -11.82 6.15
CA ARG A 139 -4.89 -12.61 5.59
C ARG A 139 -4.84 -12.77 4.07
N ASP A 140 -5.91 -12.43 3.34
CA ASP A 140 -5.99 -12.50 1.86
C ASP A 140 -6.75 -11.29 1.30
N LEU A 141 -6.45 -10.08 1.80
CA LEU A 141 -7.08 -8.88 1.30
C LEU A 141 -6.52 -8.53 -0.08
N LYS A 142 -7.42 -8.38 -1.06
CA LYS A 142 -7.13 -8.03 -2.46
C LYS A 142 -8.38 -7.43 -3.11
N PRO A 143 -8.27 -6.77 -4.29
CA PRO A 143 -9.42 -6.14 -4.94
C PRO A 143 -10.62 -7.07 -5.17
N SER A 144 -10.39 -8.33 -5.53
CA SER A 144 -11.48 -9.30 -5.74
C SER A 144 -12.23 -9.70 -4.47
N ASN A 145 -11.67 -9.41 -3.28
CA ASN A 145 -12.32 -9.64 -1.99
C ASN A 145 -12.97 -8.36 -1.42
N VAL A 146 -13.03 -7.29 -2.22
CA VAL A 146 -13.71 -6.03 -1.87
C VAL A 146 -14.80 -5.79 -2.90
N MET A 147 -16.07 -5.93 -2.49
CA MET A 147 -17.22 -5.63 -3.34
C MET A 147 -17.58 -4.16 -3.23
N MET A 148 -17.84 -3.55 -4.37
CA MET A 148 -18.41 -2.21 -4.50
C MET A 148 -19.92 -2.31 -4.52
N VAL A 149 -20.60 -1.57 -3.63
CA VAL A 149 -22.06 -1.57 -3.49
C VAL A 149 -22.59 -0.16 -3.67
N GLY A 150 -23.55 0.02 -4.57
CA GLY A 150 -24.18 1.30 -4.86
C GLY A 150 -23.39 2.13 -5.87
N ASP A 151 -23.45 3.47 -5.76
CA ASP A 151 -22.87 4.40 -6.72
C ASP A 151 -21.36 4.59 -6.47
N VAL A 152 -20.59 4.68 -7.56
CA VAL A 152 -19.13 4.94 -7.53
C VAL A 152 -18.79 6.31 -6.93
N SER A 153 -19.70 7.29 -7.04
CA SER A 153 -19.54 8.63 -6.45
C SER A 153 -19.66 8.65 -4.92
N ALA A 154 -20.35 7.63 -4.35
CA ALA A 154 -20.51 7.43 -2.90
C ALA A 154 -20.25 5.97 -2.55
N PRO A 155 -19.02 5.48 -2.75
CA PRO A 155 -18.72 4.07 -2.72
C PRO A 155 -18.96 3.48 -1.33
N ARG A 156 -19.80 2.46 -1.27
CA ARG A 156 -19.90 1.58 -0.12
C ARG A 156 -19.16 0.30 -0.43
N VAL A 157 -18.40 -0.20 0.53
CA VAL A 157 -17.64 -1.44 0.38
C VAL A 157 -18.24 -2.57 1.20
N LYS A 158 -18.11 -3.79 0.69
CA LYS A 158 -18.33 -5.02 1.43
C LYS A 158 -17.08 -5.88 1.29
N VAL A 159 -16.40 -6.14 2.39
CA VAL A 159 -15.22 -7.02 2.43
C VAL A 159 -15.67 -8.45 2.63
N LEU A 160 -15.20 -9.33 1.74
CA LEU A 160 -15.52 -10.75 1.68
C LEU A 160 -14.43 -11.60 2.33
N ASP A 161 -14.71 -12.87 2.56
CA ASP A 161 -13.75 -13.95 2.78
C ASP A 161 -12.78 -13.78 3.96
N PHE A 162 -13.23 -13.16 5.05
CA PHE A 162 -12.43 -13.06 6.28
C PHE A 162 -11.97 -14.44 6.79
N GLY A 163 -10.69 -14.53 7.18
CA GLY A 163 -10.13 -15.68 7.90
C GLY A 163 -10.03 -16.98 7.10
N LEU A 164 -10.60 -17.08 5.90
CA LEU A 164 -10.57 -18.33 5.12
C LEU A 164 -9.15 -18.75 4.71
N ALA A 165 -8.25 -17.80 4.49
CA ALA A 165 -6.86 -18.10 4.20
C ALA A 165 -6.16 -18.85 5.36
N ALA A 166 -6.61 -18.66 6.59
CA ALA A 166 -6.11 -19.40 7.74
C ALA A 166 -6.40 -20.90 7.65
N LEU A 167 -7.40 -21.32 6.88
CA LEU A 167 -7.76 -22.74 6.74
C LEU A 167 -6.72 -23.52 5.94
N VAL A 168 -6.04 -22.85 5.02
CA VAL A 168 -5.10 -23.46 4.08
C VAL A 168 -3.65 -23.41 4.58
N HIS A 169 -3.34 -22.46 5.48
CA HIS A 169 -1.97 -22.21 5.92
C HIS A 169 -1.71 -22.74 7.32
N GLU A 170 -0.74 -23.65 7.46
CA GLU A 170 -0.10 -23.92 8.74
C GLU A 170 0.78 -22.72 9.12
N GLU A 171 0.79 -22.35 10.41
CA GLU A 171 1.63 -21.27 10.95
C GLU A 171 3.14 -21.49 10.76
N LYS A 172 3.55 -22.61 10.16
CA LYS A 172 4.95 -23.03 10.00
C LYS A 172 5.36 -23.41 8.58
N SER A 173 4.47 -23.42 7.60
CA SER A 173 4.84 -23.74 6.22
C SER A 173 4.98 -22.48 5.36
N SER A 174 6.11 -22.38 4.66
CA SER A 174 6.27 -21.35 3.63
C SER A 174 5.16 -21.52 2.59
N ARG A 175 4.62 -20.40 2.06
CA ARG A 175 3.59 -20.43 0.99
C ARG A 175 4.11 -20.98 -0.35
N LEU A 176 5.39 -21.30 -0.42
CA LEU A 176 5.97 -22.07 -1.51
C LEU A 176 5.67 -23.56 -1.27
N THR A 177 4.88 -24.17 -2.14
CA THR A 177 4.69 -25.63 -2.13
C THR A 177 5.99 -26.32 -2.55
N GLU A 178 6.16 -27.61 -2.19
CA GLU A 178 7.30 -28.43 -2.66
C GLU A 178 7.44 -28.49 -4.21
N LYS A 179 6.37 -28.10 -4.94
CA LYS A 179 6.35 -28.00 -6.40
C LYS A 179 6.62 -26.57 -6.92
N GLY A 180 7.00 -25.62 -6.08
CA GLY A 180 7.26 -24.23 -6.47
C GLY A 180 6.02 -23.42 -6.82
N GLN A 181 4.81 -23.93 -6.56
CA GLN A 181 3.56 -23.17 -6.75
C GLN A 181 3.29 -22.31 -5.52
N VAL A 182 3.00 -21.03 -5.75
CA VAL A 182 2.60 -20.08 -4.71
C VAL A 182 1.11 -20.22 -4.45
N LEU A 183 0.73 -20.45 -3.20
CA LEU A 183 -0.69 -20.53 -2.82
C LEU A 183 -1.22 -19.14 -2.53
N GLY A 184 -2.17 -18.64 -3.33
CA GLY A 184 -2.80 -17.34 -3.20
C GLY A 184 -2.32 -16.33 -4.24
N THR A 185 -2.69 -15.06 -4.07
CA THR A 185 -2.27 -13.96 -4.96
C THR A 185 -1.08 -13.24 -4.31
N PRO A 186 0.16 -13.46 -4.76
CA PRO A 186 1.35 -12.92 -4.09
C PRO A 186 1.39 -11.40 -4.07
N ALA A 187 0.72 -10.71 -4.99
CA ALA A 187 0.78 -9.27 -5.18
C ALA A 187 0.39 -8.40 -3.96
N TYR A 188 -0.34 -8.97 -2.99
CA TYR A 188 -0.82 -8.27 -1.78
C TYR A 188 -0.29 -8.88 -0.48
N MET A 189 0.63 -9.82 -0.62
CA MET A 189 1.11 -10.62 0.50
C MET A 189 2.08 -9.84 1.38
N SER A 190 1.91 -9.90 2.70
CA SER A 190 2.86 -9.27 3.61
C SER A 190 4.20 -10.05 3.68
N PRO A 191 5.32 -9.39 4.02
CA PRO A 191 6.62 -10.04 4.15
C PRO A 191 6.62 -11.25 5.10
N GLU A 192 5.96 -11.13 6.26
CA GLU A 192 5.79 -12.21 7.21
C GLU A 192 4.96 -13.36 6.65
N SER A 193 3.94 -13.06 5.84
CA SER A 193 3.17 -14.09 5.13
C SER A 193 4.02 -14.82 4.08
N CYS A 194 4.90 -14.10 3.37
CA CYS A 194 5.83 -14.70 2.41
C CYS A 194 6.83 -15.64 3.10
N ARG A 195 7.25 -15.32 4.35
CA ARG A 195 8.18 -16.15 5.13
C ARG A 195 7.51 -17.31 5.87
N GLY A 196 6.16 -17.38 5.87
CA GLY A 196 5.44 -18.36 6.72
C GLY A 196 5.55 -18.05 8.22
N GLU A 197 5.84 -16.81 8.59
CA GLU A 197 5.92 -16.35 9.98
C GLU A 197 4.51 -16.10 10.56
N PRO A 198 4.35 -16.05 11.88
CA PRO A 198 3.07 -15.72 12.51
C PRO A 198 2.55 -14.36 12.07
N VAL A 199 1.30 -14.35 11.58
CA VAL A 199 0.61 -13.20 11.01
C VAL A 199 -0.31 -12.58 12.05
N ASP A 200 -0.19 -11.27 12.27
CA ASP A 200 -1.10 -10.45 13.08
C ASP A 200 -1.88 -9.42 12.22
N ALA A 201 -2.69 -8.59 12.85
CA ALA A 201 -3.50 -7.56 12.21
C ALA A 201 -2.71 -6.62 11.27
N ARG A 202 -1.41 -6.42 11.51
CA ARG A 202 -0.55 -5.55 10.69
C ARG A 202 -0.25 -6.12 9.31
N ALA A 203 -0.49 -7.41 9.08
CA ALA A 203 -0.42 -7.99 7.75
C ALA A 203 -1.53 -7.45 6.84
N ASP A 204 -2.75 -7.26 7.38
CA ASP A 204 -3.84 -6.66 6.64
C ASP A 204 -3.55 -5.19 6.30
N LEU A 205 -2.86 -4.45 7.19
CA LEU A 205 -2.43 -3.07 6.90
C LEU A 205 -1.43 -3.02 5.73
N TYR A 206 -0.55 -4.00 5.63
CA TYR A 206 0.34 -4.14 4.48
C TYR A 206 -0.45 -4.41 3.19
N SER A 207 -1.42 -5.31 3.24
CA SER A 207 -2.28 -5.62 2.08
C SER A 207 -3.11 -4.40 1.66
N VAL A 208 -3.60 -3.57 2.62
CA VAL A 208 -4.22 -2.27 2.30
C VAL A 208 -3.22 -1.31 1.66
N GLY A 209 -1.97 -1.30 2.10
CA GLY A 209 -0.90 -0.54 1.44
C GLY A 209 -0.71 -0.94 -0.03
N CYS A 210 -0.72 -2.25 -0.34
CA CYS A 210 -0.69 -2.75 -1.71
C CYS A 210 -1.93 -2.35 -2.50
N LEU A 211 -3.11 -2.49 -1.91
CA LEU A 211 -4.38 -2.09 -2.50
C LEU A 211 -4.43 -0.60 -2.81
N LEU A 212 -4.04 0.25 -1.86
CA LEU A 212 -4.02 1.71 -2.06
C LEU A 212 -2.99 2.12 -3.11
N HIS A 213 -1.82 1.46 -3.15
CA HIS A 213 -0.86 1.66 -4.23
C HIS A 213 -1.50 1.37 -5.59
N GLU A 214 -2.20 0.24 -5.72
CA GLU A 214 -2.89 -0.14 -6.97
C GLU A 214 -4.00 0.85 -7.34
N LEU A 215 -4.82 1.28 -6.40
CA LEU A 215 -5.86 2.30 -6.62
C LEU A 215 -5.28 3.64 -7.10
N LEU A 216 -4.06 3.97 -6.68
CA LEU A 216 -3.38 5.21 -7.05
C LEU A 216 -2.57 5.10 -8.35
N VAL A 217 -2.03 3.92 -8.67
CA VAL A 217 -1.05 3.73 -9.75
C VAL A 217 -1.57 2.80 -10.86
N GLY A 218 -2.65 2.04 -10.61
CA GLY A 218 -3.23 1.06 -11.54
C GLY A 218 -2.61 -0.34 -11.44
N ARG A 219 -1.63 -0.54 -10.55
CA ARG A 219 -0.98 -1.83 -10.32
C ARG A 219 -0.47 -1.94 -8.88
N PRO A 220 -0.39 -3.15 -8.32
CA PRO A 220 0.22 -3.36 -7.03
C PRO A 220 1.73 -3.06 -7.06
N PRO A 221 2.39 -2.82 -5.90
CA PRO A 221 3.77 -2.32 -5.85
C PRO A 221 4.81 -3.24 -6.51
N PHE A 222 4.53 -4.55 -6.62
CA PHE A 222 5.45 -5.54 -7.19
C PHE A 222 4.78 -6.49 -8.19
N GLY A 223 3.61 -6.13 -8.73
CA GLY A 223 2.66 -7.03 -9.41
C GLY A 223 2.98 -7.46 -10.83
N ASP A 224 3.92 -6.81 -11.54
CA ASP A 224 4.16 -7.05 -12.98
C ASP A 224 5.26 -8.08 -13.27
N SER A 225 5.60 -8.93 -12.33
CA SER A 225 6.69 -9.89 -12.41
C SER A 225 6.19 -11.32 -12.13
N PRO A 226 6.96 -12.34 -12.47
CA PRO A 226 6.67 -13.71 -12.05
C PRO A 226 6.49 -13.83 -10.53
N GLU A 227 5.64 -14.73 -10.07
CA GLU A 227 5.25 -14.85 -8.65
C GLU A 227 6.42 -14.88 -7.66
N VAL A 228 7.53 -15.54 -8.03
CA VAL A 228 8.74 -15.61 -7.19
C VAL A 228 9.41 -14.24 -7.06
N GLU A 229 9.43 -13.46 -8.13
CA GLU A 229 9.97 -12.08 -8.11
C GLU A 229 9.07 -11.13 -7.33
N VAL A 230 7.75 -11.28 -7.43
CA VAL A 230 6.77 -10.53 -6.61
C VAL A 230 7.03 -10.80 -5.14
N MET A 231 7.17 -12.06 -4.73
CA MET A 231 7.51 -12.43 -3.35
C MET A 231 8.85 -11.84 -2.91
N SER A 232 9.87 -11.92 -3.78
CA SER A 232 11.17 -11.27 -3.52
C SER A 232 11.02 -9.76 -3.33
N GLY A 233 10.15 -9.11 -4.11
CA GLY A 233 9.81 -7.70 -3.95
C GLY A 233 9.20 -7.39 -2.59
N HIS A 234 8.23 -8.20 -2.14
CA HIS A 234 7.64 -8.06 -0.82
C HIS A 234 8.67 -8.23 0.30
N LEU A 235 9.61 -9.14 0.14
CA LEU A 235 10.62 -9.45 1.15
C LEU A 235 11.74 -8.40 1.23
N TYR A 236 12.24 -7.92 0.07
CA TYR A 236 13.53 -7.25 0.03
C TYR A 236 13.53 -5.91 -0.72
N ARG A 237 12.66 -5.70 -1.72
CA ARG A 237 12.68 -4.46 -2.51
C ARG A 237 11.89 -3.35 -1.79
N PRO A 238 12.38 -2.11 -1.76
CA PRO A 238 11.61 -0.98 -1.29
C PRO A 238 10.37 -0.80 -2.19
N PRO A 239 9.21 -0.42 -1.61
CA PRO A 239 8.04 -0.11 -2.41
C PRO A 239 8.26 1.14 -3.27
N PRO A 240 7.85 1.13 -4.55
CA PRO A 240 8.02 2.29 -5.41
C PRO A 240 7.14 3.46 -4.90
N PRO A 241 7.67 4.70 -4.85
CA PRO A 241 6.89 5.87 -4.46
C PRO A 241 5.78 6.17 -5.48
N VAL A 242 4.53 6.29 -5.02
CA VAL A 242 3.36 6.51 -5.90
C VAL A 242 3.40 7.84 -6.64
N ARG A 243 3.99 8.88 -6.04
CA ARG A 243 4.14 10.20 -6.66
C ARG A 243 5.20 10.22 -7.77
N LEU A 244 6.19 9.34 -7.67
CA LEU A 244 7.19 9.16 -8.71
C LEU A 244 6.60 8.43 -9.92
N LEU A 245 5.73 7.43 -9.67
CA LEU A 245 5.09 6.66 -10.73
C LEU A 245 3.99 7.45 -11.45
N MET A 246 3.31 8.36 -10.74
CA MET A 246 2.15 9.13 -11.25
C MET A 246 2.27 10.61 -10.86
N PRO A 247 3.27 11.35 -11.38
CA PRO A 247 3.52 12.74 -11.00
C PRO A 247 2.34 13.67 -11.37
N GLU A 248 1.64 13.37 -12.46
CA GLU A 248 0.51 14.16 -12.97
C GLU A 248 -0.75 14.08 -12.09
N ARG A 249 -0.85 13.09 -11.21
CA ARG A 249 -2.06 12.86 -10.40
C ARG A 249 -2.16 13.76 -9.17
N GLY A 250 -1.12 14.53 -8.83
CA GLY A 250 -1.14 15.42 -7.69
C GLY A 250 -1.36 14.69 -6.35
N ILE A 251 -0.88 13.47 -6.21
CA ILE A 251 -1.01 12.67 -4.98
C ILE A 251 -0.33 13.43 -3.83
N PRO A 252 -1.04 13.72 -2.71
CA PRO A 252 -0.44 14.41 -1.57
C PRO A 252 0.74 13.63 -0.98
N GLU A 253 1.80 14.32 -0.55
CA GLU A 253 2.96 13.70 0.10
C GLU A 253 2.57 12.95 1.38
N SER A 254 1.58 13.47 2.10
CA SER A 254 1.01 12.81 3.27
C SER A 254 0.41 11.44 2.94
N VAL A 255 -0.27 11.32 1.80
CA VAL A 255 -0.82 10.05 1.31
C VAL A 255 0.30 9.08 0.94
N GLU A 256 1.30 9.52 0.16
CA GLU A 256 2.48 8.68 -0.18
C GLU A 256 3.19 8.18 1.07
N THR A 257 3.41 9.05 2.05
CA THR A 257 4.04 8.66 3.33
C THR A 257 3.28 7.55 4.02
N LEU A 258 1.94 7.56 4.01
CA LEU A 258 1.12 6.53 4.61
C LEU A 258 1.12 5.21 3.81
N VAL A 259 1.14 5.29 2.47
CA VAL A 259 1.33 4.11 1.62
C VAL A 259 2.65 3.44 1.94
N LEU A 260 3.76 4.19 1.94
CA LEU A 260 5.09 3.66 2.21
C LEU A 260 5.22 3.12 3.64
N ALA A 261 4.64 3.79 4.63
CA ALA A 261 4.59 3.30 6.02
C ALA A 261 3.81 1.98 6.13
N SER A 262 2.69 1.83 5.42
CA SER A 262 1.91 0.59 5.40
C SER A 262 2.71 -0.56 4.75
N LEU A 263 3.52 -0.25 3.74
CA LEU A 263 4.39 -1.18 3.01
C LEU A 263 5.76 -1.43 3.67
N ALA A 264 5.97 -0.96 4.90
CA ALA A 264 7.19 -1.22 5.65
C ALA A 264 7.41 -2.72 5.84
N LYS A 265 8.66 -3.19 5.61
CA LYS A 265 9.01 -4.61 5.69
C LYS A 265 8.90 -5.14 7.11
N ALA A 266 9.41 -4.37 8.07
CA ALA A 266 9.24 -4.69 9.49
C ALA A 266 7.84 -4.26 9.95
N LYS A 267 7.05 -5.22 10.45
CA LYS A 267 5.67 -4.94 10.90
C LYS A 267 5.59 -3.90 12.03
N THR A 268 6.65 -3.72 12.81
CA THR A 268 6.73 -2.71 13.87
C THR A 268 6.84 -1.27 13.36
N GLN A 269 7.21 -1.08 12.09
CA GLN A 269 7.29 0.23 11.45
C GLN A 269 5.99 0.64 10.75
N ARG A 270 5.02 -0.27 10.68
CA ARG A 270 3.69 0.02 10.12
C ARG A 270 2.83 0.76 11.15
N PRO A 271 1.74 1.43 10.70
CA PRO A 271 0.74 1.99 11.63
C PRO A 271 0.30 0.96 12.67
N ALA A 272 -0.04 1.43 13.87
CA ALA A 272 -0.34 0.52 14.98
C ALA A 272 -1.69 -0.19 14.82
N SER A 273 -2.66 0.43 14.12
CA SER A 273 -4.00 -0.15 13.91
C SER A 273 -4.64 0.32 12.58
N ALA A 274 -5.66 -0.40 12.15
CA ALA A 274 -6.46 -0.02 10.99
C ALA A 274 -7.20 1.30 11.23
N ARG A 275 -7.70 1.54 12.43
CA ARG A 275 -8.33 2.81 12.85
C ARG A 275 -7.38 3.99 12.70
N GLU A 276 -6.16 3.86 13.20
CA GLU A 276 -5.14 4.91 13.08
C GLU A 276 -4.86 5.23 11.61
N LEU A 277 -4.62 4.20 10.80
CA LEU A 277 -4.32 4.41 9.38
C LEU A 277 -5.49 5.06 8.64
N ALA A 278 -6.74 4.63 8.89
CA ALA A 278 -7.92 5.22 8.27
C ALA A 278 -8.09 6.71 8.63
N ALA A 279 -7.89 7.06 9.90
CA ALA A 279 -7.97 8.45 10.36
C ALA A 279 -6.89 9.32 9.68
N ARG A 280 -5.65 8.87 9.67
CA ARG A 280 -4.51 9.57 9.04
C ARG A 280 -4.67 9.72 7.52
N LEU A 281 -5.26 8.73 6.84
CA LEU A 281 -5.53 8.82 5.40
C LEU A 281 -6.57 9.90 5.09
N ARG A 282 -7.64 10.03 5.88
CA ARG A 282 -8.63 11.10 5.72
C ARG A 282 -8.06 12.47 6.04
N GLU A 283 -7.28 12.57 7.11
CA GLU A 283 -6.56 13.81 7.46
C GLU A 283 -5.60 14.23 6.34
N ALA A 284 -4.93 13.27 5.68
CA ALA A 284 -4.02 13.52 4.58
C ALA A 284 -4.70 14.12 3.32
N LEU A 285 -6.02 13.97 3.18
CA LEU A 285 -6.84 14.57 2.13
C LEU A 285 -7.41 15.95 2.53
N ALA A 286 -7.41 16.27 3.81
CA ALA A 286 -7.89 17.57 4.24
C ALA A 286 -7.01 18.66 3.62
N PRO A 287 -7.60 19.75 3.08
CA PRO A 287 -6.81 20.91 2.71
C PRO A 287 -6.01 21.32 3.93
N PRO A 288 -4.74 21.73 3.77
CA PRO A 288 -3.99 22.24 4.89
C PRO A 288 -4.85 23.34 5.54
N GLU A 289 -5.34 23.09 6.75
CA GLU A 289 -6.04 24.12 7.52
C GLU A 289 -5.12 25.32 7.52
N ARG A 290 -5.60 26.43 6.94
CA ARG A 290 -5.05 27.73 7.29
C ARG A 290 -5.23 27.81 8.81
N ILE A 291 -4.15 27.59 9.52
CA ILE A 291 -4.10 27.95 10.94
C ILE A 291 -4.51 29.41 10.94
N ALA A 292 -5.78 29.64 11.27
CA ALA A 292 -6.29 30.98 11.51
C ALA A 292 -5.49 31.46 12.71
N SER A 293 -4.41 32.17 12.41
CA SER A 293 -3.66 32.92 13.38
C SER A 293 -4.65 33.89 14.05
N ILE A 294 -5.08 33.56 15.26
CA ILE A 294 -5.59 34.50 16.19
C ILE A 294 -4.38 35.32 16.65
N ALA A 295 -4.06 36.35 15.90
CA ALA A 295 -3.16 37.43 16.35
C ALA A 295 -3.60 38.71 15.66
N SER A 296 -4.43 39.43 16.39
CA SER A 296 -4.68 40.86 16.20
C SER A 296 -3.36 41.62 16.42
N GLY A 297 -2.99 42.44 15.44
CA GLY A 297 -1.97 43.48 15.61
C GLY A 297 -1.12 43.67 14.35
N PRO A 298 -0.97 44.91 13.85
CA PRO A 298 -0.02 45.21 12.78
C PRO A 298 1.40 45.12 13.37
N GLY A 299 2.00 43.93 13.32
CA GLY A 299 3.39 43.71 13.66
C GLY A 299 4.21 43.67 12.39
N GLU A 300 5.31 44.34 12.39
CA GLU A 300 6.34 44.43 11.37
C GLU A 300 6.68 43.08 10.71
N PRO A 301 7.15 43.07 9.45
CA PRO A 301 7.54 41.81 8.77
C PRO A 301 8.61 41.12 9.61
N ALA A 302 8.24 39.92 10.11
CA ALA A 302 9.16 39.09 10.87
C ALA A 302 10.45 38.87 10.05
N SER A 303 11.54 39.39 10.60
CA SER A 303 12.89 39.14 10.11
C SER A 303 13.09 37.65 9.84
N VAL A 304 13.37 37.31 8.58
CA VAL A 304 13.77 35.98 8.17
C VAL A 304 14.96 35.57 9.04
N SER A 305 14.75 34.60 9.93
CA SER A 305 15.85 34.04 10.72
C SER A 305 16.87 33.52 9.72
N VAL A 306 18.12 33.98 9.87
CA VAL A 306 19.27 33.65 9.02
C VAL A 306 19.34 32.12 8.85
N SER A 307 18.75 31.62 7.77
CA SER A 307 18.91 30.21 7.40
C SER A 307 20.35 30.04 6.92
N ARG A 308 21.02 28.99 7.40
CA ARG A 308 22.38 28.67 6.93
C ARG A 308 22.38 28.54 5.40
N PRO A 309 23.42 29.04 4.71
CA PRO A 309 23.47 29.04 3.26
C PRO A 309 23.42 27.62 2.69
N VAL A 310 22.86 27.49 1.49
CA VAL A 310 22.82 26.25 0.72
C VAL A 310 23.99 26.27 -0.26
N ALA A 311 24.86 25.27 -0.18
CA ALA A 311 25.95 25.12 -1.14
C ALA A 311 25.44 24.31 -2.36
N VAL A 312 25.72 24.81 -3.55
CA VAL A 312 25.51 24.09 -4.81
C VAL A 312 26.89 23.69 -5.34
N ILE A 313 27.12 22.39 -5.42
CA ILE A 313 28.37 21.80 -5.93
C ILE A 313 28.13 21.33 -7.35
N GLU A 314 28.87 21.90 -8.26
CA GLU A 314 28.81 21.62 -9.69
C GLU A 314 29.99 20.74 -10.11
N LEU A 315 29.67 19.64 -10.78
CA LEU A 315 30.63 18.85 -11.53
C LEU A 315 30.67 19.38 -12.96
N ASP A 316 31.50 20.43 -13.22
CA ASP A 316 31.76 21.04 -14.53
C ASP A 316 30.62 21.06 -15.57
N GLY A 317 29.77 22.09 -15.58
CA GLY A 317 28.75 22.26 -16.62
C GLY A 317 27.67 23.30 -16.30
N ALA A 318 27.87 24.51 -16.73
CA ALA A 318 27.25 25.74 -16.25
C ALA A 318 25.69 25.83 -16.33
N ALA A 319 24.99 25.07 -17.18
CA ALA A 319 23.59 25.35 -17.43
C ALA A 319 22.62 24.79 -16.34
N LEU A 320 22.86 23.59 -15.85
CA LEU A 320 21.96 22.93 -14.89
C LEU A 320 22.16 23.49 -13.46
N ALA A 321 23.39 23.68 -13.05
CA ALA A 321 23.70 24.30 -11.77
C ALA A 321 23.20 25.75 -11.69
N HIS A 322 23.23 26.49 -12.80
CA HIS A 322 22.61 27.82 -12.89
C HIS A 322 21.10 27.75 -12.64
N GLY A 323 20.41 26.77 -13.25
CA GLY A 323 18.97 26.55 -13.02
C GLY A 323 18.63 26.22 -11.55
N VAL A 324 19.42 25.33 -10.92
CA VAL A 324 19.29 25.00 -9.49
C VAL A 324 19.55 26.22 -8.61
N SER A 325 20.63 26.94 -8.86
CA SER A 325 21.00 28.14 -8.11
C SER A 325 19.92 29.25 -8.24
N THR A 326 19.40 29.46 -9.44
CA THR A 326 18.33 30.43 -9.71
C THR A 326 17.04 30.05 -8.98
N ALA A 327 16.63 28.79 -9.06
CA ALA A 327 15.42 28.30 -8.37
C ALA A 327 15.51 28.48 -6.86
N LEU A 328 16.66 28.19 -6.26
CA LEU A 328 16.87 28.37 -4.82
C LEU A 328 16.95 29.85 -4.43
N ALA A 329 17.59 30.70 -5.24
CA ALA A 329 17.69 32.15 -4.98
C ALA A 329 16.30 32.82 -5.06
N VAL A 330 15.45 32.43 -6.04
CA VAL A 330 14.06 32.90 -6.17
C VAL A 330 13.24 32.49 -4.94
N ALA A 331 13.52 31.31 -4.38
CA ALA A 331 12.86 30.83 -3.17
C ALA A 331 13.39 31.47 -1.87
N GLY A 332 14.32 32.42 -1.96
CA GLY A 332 14.85 33.17 -0.81
C GLY A 332 16.01 32.50 -0.08
N TYR A 333 16.64 31.45 -0.64
CA TYR A 333 17.82 30.86 -0.04
C TYR A 333 19.10 31.61 -0.42
N GLN A 334 20.04 31.73 0.53
CA GLN A 334 21.38 32.17 0.22
C GLN A 334 22.14 31.02 -0.43
N VAL A 335 22.40 31.13 -1.73
CA VAL A 335 23.10 30.10 -2.51
C VAL A 335 24.56 30.44 -2.62
N VAL A 336 25.42 29.47 -2.31
CA VAL A 336 26.88 29.60 -2.42
C VAL A 336 27.37 28.53 -3.37
N PRO A 337 27.85 28.91 -4.58
CA PRO A 337 28.48 27.95 -5.46
C PRO A 337 29.79 27.45 -4.82
N ARG A 338 30.02 26.15 -4.89
CA ARG A 338 31.21 25.49 -4.33
C ARG A 338 31.75 24.47 -5.31
N ARG A 339 33.07 24.21 -5.18
CA ARG A 339 33.73 23.09 -5.85
C ARG A 339 33.93 21.95 -4.86
N GLU A 340 34.19 20.76 -5.37
CA GLU A 340 34.42 19.55 -4.58
C GLU A 340 35.45 19.71 -3.45
N GLN A 341 36.48 20.55 -3.69
CA GLN A 341 37.59 20.76 -2.77
C GLN A 341 37.36 21.86 -1.74
N ASP A 342 36.27 22.60 -1.84
CA ASP A 342 36.01 23.74 -0.97
C ASP A 342 35.54 23.29 0.43
N SER A 343 35.77 24.15 1.43
CA SER A 343 35.26 23.93 2.78
C SER A 343 33.76 24.02 2.80
N LEU A 344 33.11 23.07 3.48
CA LEU A 344 31.67 22.97 3.65
C LEU A 344 31.17 23.46 5.02
N GLU A 345 32.10 24.04 5.83
CA GLU A 345 31.75 24.58 7.13
C GLU A 345 30.72 25.70 7.02
N GLY A 346 29.71 25.66 7.91
CA GLY A 346 28.65 26.67 7.96
C GLY A 346 27.52 26.46 6.95
N MET A 347 27.62 25.50 6.02
CA MET A 347 26.57 25.19 5.08
C MET A 347 25.38 24.46 5.79
N GLY A 348 24.17 24.81 5.42
CA GLY A 348 22.96 24.20 5.94
C GLY A 348 22.56 22.92 5.18
N ALA A 349 22.76 22.93 3.86
CA ALA A 349 22.52 21.80 2.98
C ALA A 349 23.47 21.86 1.77
N LEU A 350 23.71 20.73 1.14
CA LEU A 350 24.47 20.60 -0.10
C LEU A 350 23.57 20.12 -1.22
N VAL A 351 23.72 20.67 -2.42
CA VAL A 351 23.06 20.18 -3.63
C VAL A 351 24.14 19.84 -4.64
N VAL A 352 24.28 18.57 -4.97
CA VAL A 352 25.22 18.06 -5.97
C VAL A 352 24.52 17.94 -7.31
N VAL A 353 25.08 18.56 -8.34
CA VAL A 353 24.47 18.65 -9.68
C VAL A 353 25.39 17.97 -10.70
N PRO A 354 24.96 16.92 -11.40
CA PRO A 354 25.77 16.23 -12.40
C PRO A 354 25.91 17.03 -13.69
N ARG A 355 26.96 16.80 -14.42
CA ARG A 355 27.29 17.43 -15.71
C ARG A 355 26.34 17.00 -16.87
N GLY A 356 25.53 15.98 -16.67
CA GLY A 356 24.65 15.36 -17.66
C GLY A 356 24.40 13.90 -17.30
N THR A 357 23.66 13.19 -18.14
CA THR A 357 23.28 11.79 -17.88
C THR A 357 24.47 10.84 -17.71
N HIS A 358 25.63 11.13 -18.35
CA HIS A 358 26.84 10.31 -18.24
C HIS A 358 27.69 10.62 -16.99
N ALA A 359 27.50 11.76 -16.36
CA ALA A 359 28.23 12.16 -15.15
C ALA A 359 27.47 11.80 -13.85
N LEU A 360 26.37 11.07 -13.96
CA LEU A 360 25.53 10.72 -12.81
C LEU A 360 26.25 9.80 -11.83
N GLU A 361 27.07 8.86 -12.32
CA GLU A 361 27.88 7.97 -11.47
C GLU A 361 28.94 8.75 -10.66
N GLU A 362 29.58 9.74 -11.27
CA GLU A 362 30.53 10.60 -10.58
C GLU A 362 29.85 11.47 -9.52
N ALA A 363 28.69 12.03 -9.86
CA ALA A 363 27.88 12.81 -8.92
C ALA A 363 27.37 11.96 -7.75
N LEU A 364 26.99 10.72 -8.01
CA LEU A 364 26.58 9.76 -6.99
C LEU A 364 27.73 9.40 -6.05
N ALA A 365 28.91 9.12 -6.59
CA ALA A 365 30.09 8.80 -5.81
C ALA A 365 30.51 10.00 -4.93
N LEU A 366 30.50 11.21 -5.49
CA LEU A 366 30.79 12.44 -4.76
C LEU A 366 29.74 12.70 -3.66
N ALA A 367 28.45 12.63 -3.98
CA ALA A 367 27.39 12.86 -3.02
C ALA A 367 27.46 11.87 -1.85
N SER A 368 27.73 10.59 -2.13
CA SER A 368 27.93 9.56 -1.10
C SER A 368 29.17 9.84 -0.25
N THR A 369 30.28 10.25 -0.86
CA THR A 369 31.53 10.62 -0.14
C THR A 369 31.28 11.82 0.78
N LEU A 370 30.59 12.84 0.30
CA LEU A 370 30.26 14.03 1.07
C LEU A 370 29.30 13.72 2.23
N ALA A 371 28.29 12.86 2.02
CA ALA A 371 27.33 12.46 3.03
C ALA A 371 27.98 11.68 4.20
N GLN A 372 29.08 10.98 3.95
CA GLN A 372 29.79 10.18 4.95
C GLN A 372 30.83 11.00 5.76
N ARG A 373 31.09 12.26 5.41
CA ARG A 373 32.02 13.12 6.19
C ARG A 373 31.46 13.40 7.59
N PRO A 374 32.32 13.41 8.64
CA PRO A 374 31.89 13.82 9.98
C PRO A 374 31.27 15.23 9.94
N HIS A 375 30.10 15.39 10.53
CA HIS A 375 29.35 16.66 10.56
C HIS A 375 28.93 17.22 9.19
N ALA A 376 28.94 16.40 8.13
CA ALA A 376 28.48 16.84 6.82
C ALA A 376 27.05 17.39 6.87
N PRO A 377 26.75 18.49 6.18
CA PRO A 377 25.36 18.91 6.00
C PRO A 377 24.58 17.88 5.16
N PRO A 378 23.25 17.85 5.26
CA PRO A 378 22.44 16.97 4.40
C PRO A 378 22.77 17.20 2.93
N VAL A 379 23.02 16.12 2.20
CA VAL A 379 23.40 16.15 0.79
C VAL A 379 22.19 15.76 -0.05
N LEU A 380 21.82 16.60 -1.02
CA LEU A 380 20.84 16.30 -2.04
C LEU A 380 21.57 16.06 -3.36
N LEU A 381 21.16 15.05 -4.11
CA LEU A 381 21.68 14.77 -5.44
C LEU A 381 20.63 15.14 -6.49
N CYS A 382 20.96 16.05 -7.41
CA CYS A 382 20.20 16.26 -8.64
C CYS A 382 20.69 15.26 -9.69
N GLY A 383 19.77 14.61 -10.41
CA GLY A 383 20.21 13.66 -11.42
C GLY A 383 19.19 13.36 -12.49
N GLY A 384 19.66 12.89 -13.65
CA GLY A 384 18.84 12.59 -14.80
C GLY A 384 18.09 11.29 -14.67
N GLY A 385 16.85 11.33 -15.17
CA GLY A 385 16.05 10.17 -15.52
C GLY A 385 15.44 9.39 -14.35
N GLU A 386 14.44 8.63 -14.72
CA GLU A 386 13.61 7.79 -13.88
C GLU A 386 14.31 6.47 -13.42
N ASP A 387 15.65 6.42 -13.44
CA ASP A 387 16.38 5.21 -13.06
C ASP A 387 16.40 5.03 -11.55
N PHE A 388 15.45 4.23 -11.08
CA PHE A 388 15.27 3.86 -9.67
C PHE A 388 16.55 3.23 -9.04
N THR A 389 17.40 2.59 -9.82
CA THR A 389 18.66 2.02 -9.34
C THR A 389 19.60 3.10 -8.84
N VAL A 390 19.63 4.25 -9.51
CA VAL A 390 20.46 5.39 -9.10
C VAL A 390 19.94 6.02 -7.81
N VAL A 391 18.62 6.22 -7.72
CA VAL A 391 17.98 6.77 -6.50
C VAL A 391 18.25 5.86 -5.29
N SER A 392 18.06 4.56 -5.45
CA SER A 392 18.32 3.58 -4.38
C SER A 392 19.78 3.56 -3.94
N ARG A 393 20.70 3.66 -4.88
CA ARG A 393 22.15 3.72 -4.59
C ARG A 393 22.54 5.03 -3.90
N ALA A 394 21.92 6.16 -4.30
CA ALA A 394 22.14 7.45 -3.65
C ALA A 394 21.73 7.40 -2.17
N ILE A 395 20.52 6.94 -1.89
CA ILE A 395 19.99 6.82 -0.51
C ILE A 395 20.83 5.82 0.31
N ALA A 396 21.18 4.66 -0.27
CA ALA A 396 22.05 3.68 0.38
C ALA A 396 23.45 4.23 0.67
N GLY A 397 23.96 5.15 -0.17
CA GLY A 397 25.20 5.87 0.03
C GLY A 397 25.16 7.00 1.06
N GLY A 398 24.01 7.25 1.70
CA GLY A 398 23.83 8.27 2.73
C GLY A 398 23.38 9.63 2.21
N VAL A 399 23.01 9.74 0.93
CA VAL A 399 22.42 10.96 0.37
C VAL A 399 21.06 11.19 1.02
N TYR A 400 20.79 12.42 1.45
CA TYR A 400 19.57 12.77 2.19
C TYR A 400 18.32 12.69 1.32
N ASP A 401 18.39 13.19 0.08
CA ASP A 401 17.29 13.17 -0.87
C ASP A 401 17.78 13.30 -2.32
N TYR A 402 16.93 12.94 -3.28
CA TYR A 402 17.23 12.98 -4.71
C TYR A 402 16.24 13.90 -5.44
N VAL A 403 16.74 14.75 -6.33
CA VAL A 403 15.95 15.68 -7.14
C VAL A 403 16.01 15.25 -8.61
N PRO A 404 14.92 14.74 -9.20
CA PRO A 404 14.91 14.27 -10.57
C PRO A 404 15.02 15.42 -11.58
N LEU A 405 15.49 15.11 -12.78
CA LEU A 405 15.47 15.99 -13.94
C LEU A 405 14.41 15.56 -14.93
N PRO A 406 13.68 16.49 -15.60
CA PRO A 406 13.89 17.94 -15.58
C PRO A 406 13.57 18.58 -14.23
N LEU A 407 14.32 19.64 -13.87
CA LEU A 407 14.25 20.29 -12.58
C LEU A 407 12.86 20.91 -12.33
N ASP A 408 12.17 20.46 -11.29
CA ASP A 408 11.02 21.17 -10.72
C ASP A 408 11.50 22.10 -9.59
N PRO A 409 11.41 23.43 -9.74
CA PRO A 409 11.82 24.37 -8.72
C PRO A 409 11.08 24.19 -7.38
N THR A 410 9.82 23.79 -7.43
CA THR A 410 9.00 23.58 -6.23
C THR A 410 9.44 22.36 -5.45
N ASP A 411 9.74 21.26 -6.14
CA ASP A 411 10.24 20.03 -5.53
C ASP A 411 11.62 20.24 -4.90
N LEU A 412 12.54 20.87 -5.64
CA LEU A 412 13.87 21.25 -5.14
C LEU A 412 13.77 22.06 -3.85
N THR A 413 12.99 23.15 -3.87
CA THR A 413 12.82 24.08 -2.74
C THR A 413 12.27 23.35 -1.51
N ARG A 414 11.29 22.47 -1.70
CA ARG A 414 10.70 21.67 -0.64
C ARG A 414 11.71 20.70 -0.01
N LYS A 415 12.51 20.01 -0.83
CA LYS A 415 13.53 19.06 -0.37
C LYS A 415 14.68 19.77 0.38
N VAL A 416 15.13 20.90 -0.12
CA VAL A 416 16.12 21.75 0.56
C VAL A 416 15.56 22.27 1.90
N SER A 417 14.32 22.74 1.95
CA SER A 417 13.68 23.17 3.19
C SER A 417 13.61 22.06 4.23
N ARG A 418 13.32 20.82 3.80
CA ARG A 418 13.31 19.64 4.66
C ARG A 418 14.70 19.29 5.19
N ALA A 419 15.69 19.31 4.33
CA ALA A 419 17.09 19.06 4.67
C ALA A 419 17.62 20.06 5.72
N LEU A 420 17.27 21.34 5.58
CA LEU A 420 17.65 22.38 6.54
C LEU A 420 16.99 22.20 7.92
N ARG A 421 15.78 21.59 7.97
CA ARG A 421 15.07 21.30 9.23
C ARG A 421 15.53 20.04 9.93
N SER A 422 16.11 19.08 9.23
CA SER A 422 16.54 17.80 9.78
C SER A 422 17.72 17.90 10.76
N ARG A 423 18.37 19.07 10.85
CA ARG A 423 19.48 19.39 11.76
C ARG A 423 19.09 20.22 13.00
N ARG A 424 17.81 20.46 13.20
CA ARG A 424 17.31 20.99 14.46
C ARG A 424 16.85 19.85 15.33
#